data_5aef3246af635240f75c70e75ff8fd06
#
_entry.id   5aef3246af635240f75c70e75ff8fd06
#
_cell.length_a   1.000
_cell.length_b   1.000
_cell.length_c   1.000
_cell.angle_alpha   90.00
_cell.angle_beta   90.00
_cell.angle_gamma   90.00
#
_symmetry.space_group_name_H-M   'P 1'
#
loop_
_entity.id
_entity.type
_entity.pdbx_description
1 polymer ?
#
loop_
_entity_poly.entity_id
_entity_poly.type
_entity_poly.pdbx_seq_one_letter_code
_entity_poly.pdbx_strand_id
1 'polypeptide(L)'
;MEFDFSEEVLRRALLNIYSRDFHPATEIEINLFNEIWAKMDKAAKEGFSKSKAITPDEDFRNAILRNNAVFSAFKVHRMQNDMARLLLDSNGILKPFDKWVQEVLPIASHQVRHWLRTEYDTAVIRAHQAADWQQFLRERDILPNLKWLPSTSIHPGADHRPFWNTIRPIDDTFWNIHRPGDRWNCKCDLTATDEEPTPLPDEDDKNKPQPGLDNNPGTDGKLFSDNHPYQAEAHKGAQKAVDKLMARIDEMIAEMPDYLTGEEKMAIARNNLEMEKALKIKKGKPMDVDKADKQNANPKHVEEYILDSKGIYRDKRGNRYRKNSDYDKKRDTPYSCLLYTSPSPRDLST
;
A
#
# COMPACT_ATOMS: atom_id res chain seq x y z
N MET A 1 11.45 -9.68 -15.23
CA MET A 1 10.00 -9.37 -15.21
C MET A 1 9.88 -7.85 -15.29
N GLU A 2 9.18 -7.35 -16.28
CA GLU A 2 8.97 -5.91 -16.42
C GLU A 2 8.10 -5.44 -15.26
N PHE A 3 8.50 -4.34 -14.60
CA PHE A 3 7.72 -3.76 -13.50
C PHE A 3 6.56 -2.97 -14.14
N ASP A 4 5.40 -3.59 -14.20
CA ASP A 4 4.21 -3.04 -14.84
C ASP A 4 3.36 -2.24 -13.83
N PHE A 5 2.95 -1.04 -14.23
CA PHE A 5 1.96 -0.23 -13.54
C PHE A 5 0.78 0.01 -14.49
N SER A 6 -0.44 -0.23 -14.03
CA SER A 6 -1.63 -0.16 -14.86
C SER A 6 -1.87 1.25 -15.43
N GLU A 7 -1.77 1.40 -16.75
CA GLU A 7 -2.11 2.63 -17.46
C GLU A 7 -3.56 3.05 -17.24
N GLU A 8 -4.47 2.08 -17.13
CA GLU A 8 -5.88 2.35 -16.87
C GLU A 8 -6.10 2.90 -15.45
N VAL A 9 -5.37 2.40 -14.46
CA VAL A 9 -5.38 2.95 -13.10
C VAL A 9 -4.88 4.39 -13.10
N LEU A 10 -3.78 4.65 -13.80
CA LEU A 10 -3.24 6.01 -13.91
C LEU A 10 -4.22 6.96 -14.59
N ARG A 11 -4.83 6.53 -15.71
CA ARG A 11 -5.84 7.31 -16.42
C ARG A 11 -7.04 7.64 -15.56
N ARG A 12 -7.56 6.66 -14.80
CA ARG A 12 -8.68 6.88 -13.87
C ARG A 12 -8.32 7.85 -12.76
N ALA A 13 -7.11 7.74 -12.23
CA ALA A 13 -6.62 8.64 -11.20
C ALA A 13 -6.50 10.10 -11.70
N LEU A 14 -5.97 10.30 -12.91
CA LEU A 14 -5.89 11.62 -13.52
C LEU A 14 -7.29 12.25 -13.71
N LEU A 15 -8.27 11.48 -14.18
CA LEU A 15 -9.65 11.94 -14.29
C LEU A 15 -10.24 12.36 -12.94
N ASN A 16 -9.96 11.60 -11.87
CA ASN A 16 -10.44 11.93 -10.54
C ASN A 16 -9.77 13.19 -9.98
N ILE A 17 -8.44 13.33 -10.11
CA ILE A 17 -7.70 14.50 -9.63
C ILE A 17 -8.14 15.78 -10.36
N TYR A 18 -8.49 15.64 -11.62
CA TYR A 18 -9.03 16.75 -12.42
C TYR A 18 -10.48 17.11 -12.06
N SER A 19 -11.22 16.18 -11.45
CA SER A 19 -12.62 16.39 -11.07
C SER A 19 -12.75 17.43 -9.97
N ARG A 20 -13.80 18.27 -10.08
CA ARG A 20 -14.14 19.25 -9.03
C ARG A 20 -14.63 18.62 -7.73
N ASP A 21 -15.05 17.36 -7.77
CA ASP A 21 -15.58 16.62 -6.62
C ASP A 21 -14.48 15.93 -5.80
N PHE A 22 -13.23 15.99 -6.25
CA PHE A 22 -12.08 15.43 -5.55
C PHE A 22 -11.23 16.53 -4.91
N HIS A 23 -10.88 16.35 -3.65
CA HIS A 23 -10.10 17.31 -2.87
C HIS A 23 -8.71 16.73 -2.52
N PRO A 24 -7.68 17.00 -3.33
CA PRO A 24 -6.35 16.38 -3.18
C PRO A 24 -5.71 16.58 -1.81
N ALA A 25 -6.00 17.69 -1.11
CA ALA A 25 -5.43 17.96 0.19
C ALA A 25 -6.07 17.18 1.34
N THR A 26 -7.31 16.68 1.18
CA THR A 26 -8.10 16.08 2.27
C THR A 26 -8.59 14.67 1.98
N GLU A 27 -8.35 14.18 0.79
CA GLU A 27 -8.73 12.84 0.32
C GLU A 27 -7.53 12.13 -0.29
N ILE A 28 -7.61 10.80 -0.37
CA ILE A 28 -6.60 9.97 -1.05
C ILE A 28 -7.20 9.43 -2.35
N GLU A 29 -6.47 9.49 -3.44
CA GLU A 29 -6.88 8.91 -4.71
C GLU A 29 -6.81 7.37 -4.65
N ILE A 30 -7.97 6.73 -4.56
CA ILE A 30 -8.09 5.32 -4.18
C ILE A 30 -7.55 4.36 -5.26
N ASN A 31 -7.64 4.68 -6.56
CA ASN A 31 -7.11 3.76 -7.58
C ASN A 31 -5.58 3.69 -7.51
N LEU A 32 -4.89 4.83 -7.38
CA LEU A 32 -3.44 4.86 -7.17
C LEU A 32 -3.05 4.18 -5.86
N PHE A 33 -3.80 4.48 -4.79
CA PHE A 33 -3.55 3.91 -3.48
C PHE A 33 -3.63 2.38 -3.51
N ASN A 34 -4.70 1.82 -4.04
CA ASN A 34 -4.89 0.37 -4.10
C ASN A 34 -3.82 -0.33 -4.94
N GLU A 35 -3.45 0.25 -6.09
CA GLU A 35 -2.41 -0.33 -6.96
C GLU A 35 -1.03 -0.30 -6.29
N ILE A 36 -0.66 0.82 -5.68
CA ILE A 36 0.64 0.97 -4.98
C ILE A 36 0.66 0.06 -3.75
N TRP A 37 -0.38 0.08 -2.93
CA TRP A 37 -0.49 -0.78 -1.75
C TRP A 37 -0.38 -2.26 -2.09
N ALA A 38 -1.10 -2.72 -3.13
CA ALA A 38 -1.01 -4.11 -3.59
C ALA A 38 0.41 -4.50 -4.01
N LYS A 39 1.16 -3.58 -4.64
CA LYS A 39 2.57 -3.82 -5.00
C LYS A 39 3.47 -3.88 -3.77
N MET A 40 3.26 -3.01 -2.79
CA MET A 40 4.04 -3.03 -1.55
C MET A 40 3.78 -4.31 -0.74
N ASP A 41 2.53 -4.79 -0.66
CA ASP A 41 2.21 -6.07 -0.02
C ASP A 41 2.82 -7.25 -0.78
N LYS A 42 2.82 -7.20 -2.11
CA LYS A 42 3.52 -8.20 -2.94
C LYS A 42 5.03 -8.22 -2.65
N ALA A 43 5.65 -7.04 -2.48
CA ALA A 43 7.06 -6.94 -2.13
C ALA A 43 7.36 -7.55 -0.76
N ALA A 44 6.52 -7.28 0.25
CA ALA A 44 6.66 -7.89 1.57
C ALA A 44 6.54 -9.43 1.50
N LYS A 45 5.54 -9.94 0.79
CA LYS A 45 5.35 -11.38 0.58
C LYS A 45 6.53 -12.02 -0.14
N GLU A 46 7.05 -11.38 -1.18
CA GLU A 46 8.24 -11.84 -1.90
C GLU A 46 9.46 -11.86 -0.97
N GLY A 47 9.64 -10.83 -0.13
CA GLY A 47 10.72 -10.76 0.85
C GLY A 47 10.64 -11.89 1.86
N PHE A 48 9.48 -12.12 2.48
CA PHE A 48 9.26 -13.22 3.40
C PHE A 48 9.53 -14.59 2.76
N SER A 49 9.15 -14.80 1.49
CA SER A 49 9.37 -16.06 0.78
C SER A 49 10.84 -16.32 0.43
N LYS A 50 11.69 -15.29 0.42
CA LYS A 50 13.14 -15.41 0.19
C LYS A 50 13.91 -15.74 1.45
N SER A 51 13.38 -15.42 2.62
CA SER A 51 13.95 -15.79 3.90
C SER A 51 13.89 -17.31 4.08
N LYS A 52 14.94 -17.87 4.68
CA LYS A 52 14.98 -19.27 5.14
C LYS A 52 14.48 -19.42 6.57
N ALA A 53 14.17 -18.31 7.21
CA ALA A 53 13.65 -18.26 8.57
C ALA A 53 12.26 -18.91 8.66
N ILE A 54 11.90 -19.33 9.87
CA ILE A 54 10.52 -19.70 10.18
C ILE A 54 9.64 -18.48 9.93
N THR A 55 8.52 -18.69 9.23
CA THR A 55 7.56 -17.63 8.95
C THR A 55 7.27 -16.80 10.21
N PRO A 56 7.44 -15.47 10.17
CA PRO A 56 7.14 -14.60 11.31
C PRO A 56 5.69 -14.72 11.77
N ASP A 57 5.42 -14.34 12.99
CA ASP A 57 4.08 -14.32 13.56
C ASP A 57 3.12 -13.48 12.73
N GLU A 58 1.85 -13.81 12.78
CA GLU A 58 0.82 -13.12 12.02
C GLU A 58 0.73 -11.64 12.41
N ASP A 59 0.81 -11.32 13.71
CA ASP A 59 0.77 -9.94 14.19
C ASP A 59 1.94 -9.12 13.64
N PHE A 60 3.14 -9.70 13.60
CA PHE A 60 4.30 -9.04 13.01
C PHE A 60 4.13 -8.79 11.51
N ARG A 61 3.62 -9.79 10.77
CA ARG A 61 3.32 -9.63 9.33
C ARG A 61 2.24 -8.57 9.10
N ASN A 62 1.20 -8.57 9.95
CA ASN A 62 0.12 -7.58 9.87
C ASN A 62 0.64 -6.14 10.13
N ALA A 63 1.59 -5.96 11.05
CA ALA A 63 2.24 -4.67 11.26
C ALA A 63 2.94 -4.17 9.99
N ILE A 64 3.66 -5.04 9.28
CA ILE A 64 4.31 -4.72 8.01
C ILE A 64 3.29 -4.38 6.92
N LEU A 65 2.22 -5.16 6.77
CA LEU A 65 1.16 -4.89 5.79
C LEU A 65 0.46 -3.56 6.08
N ARG A 66 0.24 -3.24 7.36
CA ARG A 66 -0.30 -1.94 7.77
C ARG A 66 0.66 -0.80 7.45
N ASN A 67 1.96 -0.95 7.69
CA ASN A 67 2.96 0.05 7.30
C ASN A 67 2.97 0.28 5.79
N ASN A 68 2.82 -0.77 4.97
CA ASN A 68 2.70 -0.66 3.52
C ASN A 68 1.50 0.20 3.11
N ALA A 69 0.35 0.04 3.77
CA ALA A 69 -0.83 0.88 3.53
C ALA A 69 -0.56 2.34 3.87
N VAL A 70 0.03 2.62 5.04
CA VAL A 70 0.40 3.98 5.47
C VAL A 70 1.37 4.63 4.50
N PHE A 71 2.46 3.94 4.15
CA PHE A 71 3.44 4.41 3.17
C PHE A 71 2.78 4.74 1.82
N SER A 72 1.94 3.83 1.31
CA SER A 72 1.24 4.01 0.04
C SER A 72 0.30 5.22 0.07
N ALA A 73 -0.38 5.45 1.18
CA ALA A 73 -1.29 6.59 1.35
C ALA A 73 -0.54 7.94 1.33
N PHE A 74 0.59 8.05 2.04
CA PHE A 74 1.43 9.25 2.00
C PHE A 74 2.04 9.48 0.63
N LYS A 75 2.54 8.43 -0.04
CA LYS A 75 3.06 8.52 -1.40
C LYS A 75 2.00 9.06 -2.36
N VAL A 76 0.79 8.51 -2.31
CA VAL A 76 -0.31 8.97 -3.17
C VAL A 76 -0.72 10.39 -2.85
N HIS A 77 -0.82 10.75 -1.58
CA HIS A 77 -1.14 12.13 -1.19
C HIS A 77 -0.10 13.12 -1.72
N ARG A 78 1.20 12.79 -1.67
CA ARG A 78 2.26 13.59 -2.26
C ARG A 78 2.05 13.72 -3.76
N MET A 79 1.94 12.60 -4.45
CA MET A 79 1.82 12.52 -5.91
C MET A 79 0.60 13.28 -6.44
N GLN A 80 -0.59 13.08 -5.85
CA GLN A 80 -1.82 13.77 -6.28
C GLN A 80 -1.76 15.28 -6.08
N ASN A 81 -1.12 15.76 -5.00
CA ASN A 81 -0.97 17.19 -4.76
C ASN A 81 0.07 17.82 -5.68
N ASP A 82 1.15 17.10 -6.02
CA ASP A 82 2.13 17.54 -7.01
C ASP A 82 1.49 17.72 -8.39
N MET A 83 0.57 16.84 -8.78
CA MET A 83 -0.21 16.96 -10.01
C MET A 83 -1.28 18.06 -9.92
N ALA A 84 -2.00 18.15 -8.80
CA ALA A 84 -3.09 19.10 -8.63
C ALA A 84 -2.61 20.57 -8.65
N ARG A 85 -1.38 20.83 -8.19
CA ARG A 85 -0.78 22.18 -8.27
C ARG A 85 -0.67 22.71 -9.71
N LEU A 86 -0.68 21.84 -10.70
CA LEU A 86 -0.59 22.20 -12.12
C LEU A 86 -1.94 22.33 -12.81
N LEU A 87 -3.07 22.18 -12.09
CA LEU A 87 -4.41 22.26 -12.66
C LEU A 87 -4.74 23.64 -13.24
N LEU A 88 -4.24 24.70 -12.61
CA LEU A 88 -4.53 26.09 -13.00
C LEU A 88 -3.39 26.65 -13.86
N ASP A 89 -3.75 27.53 -14.79
CA ASP A 89 -2.78 28.33 -15.52
C ASP A 89 -2.31 29.55 -14.70
N SER A 90 -1.46 30.39 -15.30
CA SER A 90 -0.94 31.62 -14.67
C SER A 90 -2.02 32.66 -14.31
N ASN A 91 -3.20 32.55 -14.90
CA ASN A 91 -4.35 33.44 -14.65
C ASN A 91 -5.34 32.82 -13.64
N GLY A 92 -5.02 31.66 -13.07
CA GLY A 92 -5.91 30.95 -12.14
C GLY A 92 -7.08 30.23 -12.85
N ILE A 93 -7.01 30.02 -14.15
CA ILE A 93 -8.04 29.35 -14.94
C ILE A 93 -7.69 27.87 -15.05
N LEU A 94 -8.71 27.00 -14.87
CA LEU A 94 -8.54 25.56 -15.01
C LEU A 94 -8.10 25.23 -16.46
N LYS A 95 -6.93 24.55 -16.58
CA LYS A 95 -6.42 24.10 -17.86
C LYS A 95 -7.34 23.06 -18.50
N PRO A 96 -7.44 22.99 -19.83
CA PRO A 96 -8.05 21.84 -20.50
C PRO A 96 -7.39 20.52 -20.06
N PHE A 97 -8.18 19.47 -19.91
CA PHE A 97 -7.73 18.18 -19.37
C PHE A 97 -6.49 17.64 -20.11
N ASP A 98 -6.53 17.59 -21.42
CA ASP A 98 -5.42 17.05 -22.23
C ASP A 98 -4.13 17.85 -22.05
N LYS A 99 -4.23 19.17 -21.93
CA LYS A 99 -3.07 20.03 -21.69
C LYS A 99 -2.48 19.76 -20.31
N TRP A 100 -3.32 19.67 -19.28
CA TRP A 100 -2.88 19.36 -17.92
C TRP A 100 -2.26 17.95 -17.86
N VAL A 101 -2.86 16.94 -18.51
CA VAL A 101 -2.32 15.57 -18.58
C VAL A 101 -0.93 15.55 -19.19
N GLN A 102 -0.70 16.27 -20.29
CA GLN A 102 0.64 16.35 -20.89
C GLN A 102 1.70 16.91 -19.95
N GLU A 103 1.34 17.85 -19.08
CA GLU A 103 2.27 18.42 -18.09
C GLU A 103 2.54 17.49 -16.91
N VAL A 104 1.54 16.74 -16.43
CA VAL A 104 1.66 15.90 -15.23
C VAL A 104 2.09 14.47 -15.52
N LEU A 105 1.90 13.97 -16.72
CA LEU A 105 2.21 12.58 -17.08
C LEU A 105 3.68 12.22 -16.87
N PRO A 106 4.67 13.08 -17.20
CA PRO A 106 6.07 12.80 -16.90
C PRO A 106 6.33 12.62 -15.40
N ILE A 107 5.72 13.48 -14.56
CA ILE A 107 5.84 13.41 -13.08
C ILE A 107 5.23 12.10 -12.58
N ALA A 108 3.99 11.83 -12.97
CA ALA A 108 3.27 10.62 -12.56
C ALA A 108 4.02 9.35 -13.01
N SER A 109 4.44 9.28 -14.26
CA SER A 109 5.17 8.14 -14.81
C SER A 109 6.48 7.89 -14.07
N HIS A 110 7.24 8.93 -13.74
CA HIS A 110 8.47 8.79 -12.97
C HIS A 110 8.21 8.21 -11.57
N GLN A 111 7.18 8.68 -10.88
CA GLN A 111 6.83 8.23 -9.53
C GLN A 111 6.30 6.79 -9.49
N VAL A 112 5.51 6.35 -10.49
CA VAL A 112 4.92 5.00 -10.49
C VAL A 112 5.78 3.94 -11.18
N ARG A 113 6.78 4.32 -11.99
CA ARG A 113 7.66 3.39 -12.69
C ARG A 113 9.05 3.32 -12.05
N HIS A 114 9.73 4.46 -11.94
CA HIS A 114 11.12 4.48 -11.44
C HIS A 114 11.19 4.43 -9.92
N TRP A 115 10.53 5.35 -9.23
CA TRP A 115 10.57 5.39 -7.76
C TRP A 115 9.89 4.18 -7.15
N LEU A 116 8.68 3.86 -7.60
CA LEU A 116 7.95 2.72 -7.07
C LEU A 116 8.71 1.39 -7.30
N ARG A 117 9.49 1.27 -8.38
CA ARG A 117 10.35 0.11 -8.59
C ARG A 117 11.45 0.03 -7.53
N THR A 118 12.13 1.13 -7.26
CA THR A 118 13.18 1.19 -6.23
C THR A 118 12.61 0.91 -4.84
N GLU A 119 11.45 1.47 -4.53
CA GLU A 119 10.72 1.23 -3.28
C GLU A 119 10.31 -0.24 -3.15
N TYR A 120 9.79 -0.84 -4.21
CA TYR A 120 9.45 -2.25 -4.26
C TYR A 120 10.67 -3.14 -3.98
N ASP A 121 11.75 -2.95 -4.73
CA ASP A 121 12.96 -3.76 -4.59
C ASP A 121 13.56 -3.60 -3.18
N THR A 122 13.52 -2.41 -2.60
CA THR A 122 13.97 -2.14 -1.23
C THR A 122 13.04 -2.78 -0.20
N ALA A 123 11.72 -2.74 -0.41
CA ALA A 123 10.74 -3.39 0.46
C ALA A 123 10.93 -4.91 0.49
N VAL A 124 11.23 -5.55 -0.66
CA VAL A 124 11.58 -6.98 -0.73
C VAL A 124 12.77 -7.31 0.17
N ILE A 125 13.85 -6.52 0.07
CA ILE A 125 15.06 -6.72 0.86
C ILE A 125 14.76 -6.54 2.36
N ARG A 126 14.07 -5.46 2.71
CA ARG A 126 13.75 -5.15 4.12
C ARG A 126 12.79 -6.14 4.74
N ALA A 127 11.82 -6.66 3.98
CA ALA A 127 10.93 -7.72 4.46
C ALA A 127 11.66 -9.06 4.67
N HIS A 128 12.59 -9.41 3.76
CA HIS A 128 13.47 -10.56 3.92
C HIS A 128 14.27 -10.45 5.22
N GLN A 129 14.97 -9.34 5.41
CA GLN A 129 15.77 -9.10 6.62
C GLN A 129 14.95 -8.99 7.90
N ALA A 130 13.70 -8.52 7.81
CA ALA A 130 12.80 -8.48 8.94
C ALA A 130 12.41 -9.90 9.41
N ALA A 131 12.18 -10.82 8.46
CA ALA A 131 11.94 -12.23 8.79
C ALA A 131 13.18 -12.90 9.39
N ASP A 132 14.37 -12.66 8.82
CA ASP A 132 15.62 -13.21 9.35
C ASP A 132 15.92 -12.66 10.75
N TRP A 133 15.64 -11.37 11.01
CA TRP A 133 15.77 -10.77 12.33
C TRP A 133 14.93 -11.48 13.38
N GLN A 134 13.69 -11.82 13.06
CA GLN A 134 12.82 -12.58 13.95
C GLN A 134 13.40 -13.98 14.24
N GLN A 135 14.09 -14.58 13.29
CA GLN A 135 14.78 -15.85 13.49
C GLN A 135 16.01 -15.68 14.38
N PHE A 136 16.82 -14.65 14.14
CA PHE A 136 18.01 -14.36 14.96
C PHE A 136 17.64 -14.15 16.44
N LEU A 137 16.53 -13.47 16.70
CA LEU A 137 16.02 -13.32 18.08
C LEU A 137 15.67 -14.65 18.75
N ARG A 138 15.19 -15.65 18.00
CA ARG A 138 14.91 -17.00 18.53
C ARG A 138 16.18 -17.78 18.81
N GLU A 139 17.25 -17.53 18.06
CA GLU A 139 18.52 -18.26 18.13
C GLU A 139 19.56 -17.57 19.00
N ARG A 140 19.28 -16.40 19.56
CA ARG A 140 20.23 -15.55 20.26
C ARG A 140 20.97 -16.19 21.44
N ASP A 141 20.39 -17.22 22.05
CA ASP A 141 21.03 -17.92 23.17
C ASP A 141 22.19 -18.82 22.70
N ILE A 142 22.24 -19.16 21.39
CA ILE A 142 23.28 -19.97 20.74
C ILE A 142 24.18 -19.10 19.88
N LEU A 143 23.59 -18.16 19.15
CA LEU A 143 24.26 -17.23 18.22
C LEU A 143 23.95 -15.78 18.64
N PRO A 144 24.67 -15.26 19.66
CA PRO A 144 24.29 -14.00 20.30
C PRO A 144 24.62 -12.76 19.48
N ASN A 145 25.45 -12.91 18.46
CA ASN A 145 25.97 -11.80 17.65
C ASN A 145 25.45 -11.86 16.23
N LEU A 146 25.41 -10.70 15.57
CA LEU A 146 25.14 -10.59 14.16
C LEU A 146 26.37 -10.05 13.43
N LYS A 147 26.64 -10.60 12.24
CA LYS A 147 27.72 -10.21 11.36
C LYS A 147 27.17 -9.58 10.08
N TRP A 148 27.65 -8.39 9.74
CA TRP A 148 27.30 -7.71 8.50
C TRP A 148 28.00 -8.38 7.32
N LEU A 149 27.24 -8.92 6.38
CA LEU A 149 27.76 -9.56 5.17
C LEU A 149 27.97 -8.53 4.05
N PRO A 150 29.05 -8.64 3.27
CA PRO A 150 29.32 -7.80 2.11
C PRO A 150 28.16 -7.85 1.11
N SER A 151 28.02 -6.75 0.36
CA SER A 151 27.03 -6.66 -0.72
C SER A 151 27.30 -7.69 -1.82
N THR A 152 26.25 -8.34 -2.29
CA THR A 152 26.26 -9.23 -3.47
C THR A 152 26.13 -8.47 -4.79
N SER A 153 26.10 -7.14 -4.77
CA SER A 153 26.07 -6.30 -5.98
C SER A 153 27.38 -6.39 -6.74
N ILE A 154 27.32 -6.39 -8.08
CA ILE A 154 28.50 -6.28 -8.95
C ILE A 154 29.20 -4.92 -8.74
N HIS A 155 28.42 -3.88 -8.45
CA HIS A 155 28.90 -2.54 -8.14
C HIS A 155 28.36 -2.11 -6.77
N PRO A 156 28.96 -2.57 -5.66
CA PRO A 156 28.51 -2.21 -4.33
C PRO A 156 28.80 -0.73 -4.04
N GLY A 157 27.86 -0.07 -3.36
CA GLY A 157 28.08 1.28 -2.85
C GLY A 157 29.29 1.34 -1.91
N ALA A 158 29.97 2.46 -1.92
CA ALA A 158 31.12 2.69 -1.04
C ALA A 158 30.69 2.96 0.41
N ASP A 159 29.49 3.42 0.61
CA ASP A 159 28.87 3.85 1.87
C ASP A 159 28.74 2.73 2.92
N HIS A 160 28.46 1.48 2.49
CA HIS A 160 28.35 0.33 3.40
C HIS A 160 29.64 -0.46 3.58
N ARG A 161 30.70 -0.20 2.79
CA ARG A 161 31.96 -0.92 2.91
C ARG A 161 32.61 -0.85 4.29
N PRO A 162 32.56 0.29 5.03
CA PRO A 162 33.09 0.36 6.38
C PRO A 162 32.46 -0.62 7.36
N PHE A 163 31.19 -0.98 7.14
CA PHE A 163 30.43 -1.88 8.00
C PHE A 163 30.62 -3.37 7.70
N TRP A 164 31.22 -3.73 6.56
CA TRP A 164 31.38 -5.14 6.20
C TRP A 164 32.21 -5.89 7.22
N ASN A 165 31.74 -7.07 7.60
CA ASN A 165 32.30 -7.93 8.65
C ASN A 165 32.25 -7.34 10.07
N THR A 166 31.53 -6.25 10.29
CA THR A 166 31.23 -5.77 11.64
C THR A 166 30.39 -6.83 12.37
N ILE A 167 30.80 -7.20 13.57
CA ILE A 167 30.10 -8.15 14.44
C ILE A 167 29.69 -7.43 15.71
N ARG A 168 28.39 -7.47 16.04
CA ARG A 168 27.84 -6.85 17.23
C ARG A 168 26.78 -7.75 17.85
N PRO A 169 26.59 -7.70 19.18
CA PRO A 169 25.46 -8.34 19.84
C PRO A 169 24.14 -7.96 19.16
N ILE A 170 23.18 -8.89 19.09
CA ILE A 170 21.87 -8.66 18.46
C ILE A 170 21.09 -7.51 19.10
N ASP A 171 21.30 -7.26 20.39
CA ASP A 171 20.67 -6.18 21.15
C ASP A 171 21.49 -4.87 21.15
N ASP A 172 22.60 -4.81 20.42
CA ASP A 172 23.39 -3.58 20.27
C ASP A 172 22.56 -2.51 19.56
N THR A 173 22.59 -1.30 20.12
CA THR A 173 21.90 -0.12 19.53
C THR A 173 22.40 0.26 18.15
N PHE A 174 23.59 -0.18 17.76
CA PHE A 174 24.11 -0.06 16.40
C PHE A 174 23.11 -0.56 15.36
N TRP A 175 22.44 -1.69 15.59
CA TRP A 175 21.46 -2.26 14.66
C TRP A 175 20.16 -1.48 14.54
N ASN A 176 19.89 -0.56 15.44
CA ASN A 176 18.74 0.33 15.34
C ASN A 176 18.98 1.46 14.32
N ILE A 177 20.25 1.83 14.12
CA ILE A 177 20.66 2.93 13.25
C ILE A 177 21.23 2.38 11.95
N HIS A 178 22.29 1.55 12.03
CA HIS A 178 23.00 1.01 10.88
C HIS A 178 22.71 -0.47 10.68
N ARG A 179 22.27 -0.80 9.47
CA ARG A 179 21.97 -2.18 9.10
C ARG A 179 21.88 -2.33 7.59
N PRO A 180 22.04 -3.54 7.04
CA PRO A 180 21.67 -3.81 5.67
C PRO A 180 20.24 -3.35 5.40
N GLY A 181 20.01 -2.69 4.26
CA GLY A 181 18.68 -2.16 3.91
C GLY A 181 18.37 -0.76 4.45
N ASP A 182 19.30 -0.05 5.09
CA ASP A 182 19.18 1.37 5.44
C ASP A 182 19.49 2.32 4.26
N ARG A 183 19.70 1.76 3.08
CA ARG A 183 19.94 2.44 1.80
C ARG A 183 19.09 1.83 0.70
N TRP A 184 18.67 2.66 -0.24
CA TRP A 184 17.93 2.20 -1.41
C TRP A 184 18.74 1.19 -2.23
N ASN A 185 18.11 0.08 -2.60
CA ASN A 185 18.74 -1.02 -3.36
C ASN A 185 19.96 -1.67 -2.69
N CYS A 186 20.12 -1.55 -1.39
CA CYS A 186 21.17 -2.25 -0.65
C CYS A 186 21.05 -3.76 -0.84
N LYS A 187 22.20 -4.43 -1.09
CA LYS A 187 22.29 -5.89 -1.24
C LYS A 187 23.27 -6.51 -0.25
N CYS A 188 23.52 -5.82 0.86
CA CYS A 188 24.16 -6.41 2.02
C CYS A 188 23.16 -7.28 2.78
N ASP A 189 23.70 -8.14 3.66
CA ASP A 189 22.87 -9.02 4.47
C ASP A 189 23.45 -9.16 5.87
N LEU A 190 22.75 -9.88 6.75
CA LEU A 190 23.18 -10.25 8.09
C LEU A 190 23.23 -11.77 8.24
N THR A 191 24.08 -12.25 9.13
CA THR A 191 24.06 -13.63 9.60
C THR A 191 24.27 -13.65 11.11
N ALA A 192 23.59 -14.55 11.79
CA ALA A 192 23.87 -14.81 13.20
C ALA A 192 25.19 -15.57 13.36
N THR A 193 25.92 -15.33 14.42
CA THR A 193 27.25 -15.90 14.68
C THR A 193 27.56 -15.94 16.19
N ASP A 194 28.46 -16.83 16.57
CA ASP A 194 29.10 -16.89 17.90
C ASP A 194 30.49 -16.25 17.91
N GLU A 195 30.94 -15.67 16.74
CA GLU A 195 32.21 -14.94 16.66
C GLU A 195 32.20 -13.73 17.59
N GLU A 196 33.37 -13.39 18.15
CA GLU A 196 33.54 -12.24 19.06
C GLU A 196 33.21 -10.90 18.39
N PRO A 197 32.57 -9.96 19.13
CA PRO A 197 32.27 -8.63 18.62
C PRO A 197 33.52 -7.87 18.16
N THR A 198 33.38 -7.14 17.05
CA THR A 198 34.44 -6.27 16.51
C THR A 198 34.26 -4.82 16.97
N PRO A 199 35.30 -3.96 16.91
CA PRO A 199 35.13 -2.53 17.05
C PRO A 199 34.14 -1.98 16.03
N LEU A 200 33.38 -0.93 16.41
CA LEU A 200 32.56 -0.21 15.44
C LEU A 200 33.43 0.60 14.48
N PRO A 201 33.05 0.64 13.19
CA PRO A 201 33.69 1.54 12.25
C PRO A 201 33.34 2.99 12.58
N ASP A 202 34.20 3.92 12.11
CA ASP A 202 33.92 5.35 12.21
C ASP A 202 32.68 5.72 11.38
N GLU A 203 31.79 6.49 11.97
CA GLU A 203 30.65 7.08 11.28
C GLU A 203 31.06 8.36 10.55
N ASP A 204 30.57 8.53 9.32
CA ASP A 204 30.61 9.78 8.58
C ASP A 204 29.22 10.11 7.98
N ASP A 205 29.07 11.31 7.43
CA ASP A 205 27.80 11.72 6.84
C ASP A 205 27.39 10.89 5.62
N LYS A 206 28.33 10.17 5.00
CA LYS A 206 28.07 9.37 3.81
C LYS A 206 27.48 8.01 4.13
N ASN A 207 27.69 7.52 5.35
CA ASN A 207 27.21 6.19 5.76
C ASN A 207 26.02 6.25 6.72
N LYS A 208 25.44 7.44 6.96
CA LYS A 208 24.18 7.59 7.68
C LYS A 208 23.02 6.95 6.92
N PRO A 209 22.05 6.34 7.61
CA PRO A 209 20.84 5.82 6.98
C PRO A 209 20.12 6.85 6.13
N GLN A 210 19.53 6.41 5.02
CA GLN A 210 18.71 7.32 4.21
C GLN A 210 17.34 7.55 4.86
N PRO A 211 16.77 8.76 4.73
CA PRO A 211 15.46 9.07 5.30
C PRO A 211 14.39 8.05 4.88
N GLY A 212 13.65 7.55 5.84
CA GLY A 212 12.66 6.51 5.63
C GLY A 212 13.18 5.08 5.74
N LEU A 213 14.51 4.88 5.86
CA LEU A 213 15.15 3.58 5.99
C LEU A 213 15.96 3.46 7.30
N ASP A 214 15.82 4.43 8.18
CA ASP A 214 16.56 4.64 9.42
C ASP A 214 15.97 3.91 10.63
N ASN A 215 15.15 2.88 10.40
CA ASN A 215 14.54 2.01 11.41
C ASN A 215 14.94 0.55 11.18
N ASN A 216 14.72 -0.29 12.19
CA ASN A 216 14.85 -1.74 12.08
C ASN A 216 13.48 -2.41 11.87
N PRO A 217 13.12 -2.81 10.62
CA PRO A 217 11.83 -3.44 10.34
C PRO A 217 11.64 -4.78 11.07
N GLY A 218 12.73 -5.45 11.45
CA GLY A 218 12.67 -6.67 12.26
C GLY A 218 12.25 -6.41 13.70
N THR A 219 12.35 -5.17 14.17
CA THR A 219 11.99 -4.80 15.55
C THR A 219 10.64 -4.10 15.60
N ASP A 220 10.38 -3.15 14.69
CA ASP A 220 9.20 -2.29 14.75
C ASP A 220 8.09 -2.67 13.75
N GLY A 221 8.33 -3.65 12.88
CA GLY A 221 7.35 -4.08 11.89
C GLY A 221 7.06 -3.04 10.80
N LYS A 222 7.98 -2.10 10.54
CA LYS A 222 7.84 -1.08 9.52
C LYS A 222 8.88 -1.23 8.43
N LEU A 223 8.45 -1.44 7.18
CA LEU A 223 9.38 -1.43 6.03
C LEU A 223 9.94 -0.05 5.75
N PHE A 224 9.17 1.00 6.06
CA PHE A 224 9.59 2.39 5.92
C PHE A 224 9.27 3.14 7.21
N SER A 225 10.24 3.91 7.70
CA SER A 225 10.07 4.71 8.91
C SER A 225 9.21 5.95 8.66
N ASP A 226 8.75 6.56 9.74
CA ASP A 226 7.95 7.79 9.68
C ASP A 226 8.79 9.01 9.22
N ASN A 227 10.14 8.87 9.16
CA ASN A 227 11.05 9.87 8.61
C ASN A 227 11.13 9.84 7.06
N HIS A 228 10.36 8.95 6.41
CA HIS A 228 10.32 8.95 4.95
C HIS A 228 9.84 10.31 4.41
N PRO A 229 10.46 10.86 3.34
CA PRO A 229 10.10 12.18 2.81
C PRO A 229 8.63 12.35 2.44
N TYR A 230 7.92 11.26 2.11
CA TYR A 230 6.47 11.32 1.85
C TYR A 230 5.68 11.68 3.10
N GLN A 231 6.17 11.33 4.30
CA GLN A 231 5.55 11.63 5.58
C GLN A 231 6.18 12.85 6.25
N ALA A 232 7.51 12.88 6.38
CA ALA A 232 8.23 13.96 7.07
C ALA A 232 8.06 15.33 6.37
N GLU A 233 7.97 15.33 5.03
CA GLU A 233 7.78 16.51 4.20
C GLU A 233 6.40 16.54 3.53
N ALA A 234 5.40 15.98 4.19
CA ALA A 234 4.07 15.81 3.63
C ALA A 234 3.38 17.16 3.36
N HIS A 235 2.58 17.23 2.31
CA HIS A 235 1.72 18.39 2.07
C HIS A 235 0.72 18.58 3.20
N LYS A 236 0.31 19.83 3.40
CA LYS A 236 -0.71 20.18 4.39
C LYS A 236 -1.98 19.32 4.19
N GLY A 237 -2.44 18.73 5.27
CA GLY A 237 -3.63 17.86 5.26
C GLY A 237 -3.33 16.36 5.09
N ALA A 238 -2.12 15.97 4.70
CA ALA A 238 -1.74 14.58 4.46
C ALA A 238 -2.04 13.68 5.65
N GLN A 239 -1.54 14.03 6.84
CA GLN A 239 -1.74 13.23 8.05
C GLN A 239 -3.22 12.94 8.28
N LYS A 240 -4.06 13.99 8.24
CA LYS A 240 -5.50 13.85 8.46
C LYS A 240 -6.19 12.99 7.39
N ALA A 241 -5.75 13.11 6.12
CA ALA A 241 -6.29 12.30 5.03
C ALA A 241 -5.90 10.83 5.17
N VAL A 242 -4.65 10.56 5.54
CA VAL A 242 -4.13 9.22 5.79
C VAL A 242 -4.82 8.60 7.01
N ASP A 243 -4.89 9.31 8.16
CA ASP A 243 -5.55 8.81 9.37
C ASP A 243 -7.01 8.41 9.10
N LYS A 244 -7.74 9.25 8.34
CA LYS A 244 -9.12 8.96 7.95
C LYS A 244 -9.23 7.72 7.09
N LEU A 245 -8.31 7.52 6.14
CA LEU A 245 -8.28 6.35 5.28
C LEU A 245 -7.94 5.09 6.10
N MET A 246 -6.91 5.18 6.96
CA MET A 246 -6.49 4.06 7.79
C MET A 246 -7.57 3.65 8.80
N ALA A 247 -8.24 4.61 9.44
CA ALA A 247 -9.38 4.33 10.31
C ALA A 247 -10.49 3.58 9.56
N ARG A 248 -10.76 3.96 8.31
CA ARG A 248 -11.76 3.26 7.48
C ARG A 248 -11.33 1.83 7.12
N ILE A 249 -10.05 1.60 6.86
CA ILE A 249 -9.50 0.27 6.62
C ILE A 249 -9.63 -0.58 7.89
N ASP A 250 -9.27 -0.03 9.05
CA ASP A 250 -9.35 -0.71 10.34
C ASP A 250 -10.80 -1.11 10.68
N GLU A 251 -11.78 -0.23 10.44
CA GLU A 251 -13.20 -0.55 10.57
C GLU A 251 -13.62 -1.73 9.69
N MET A 252 -13.21 -1.71 8.40
CA MET A 252 -13.51 -2.81 7.48
C MET A 252 -12.92 -4.13 7.96
N ILE A 253 -11.67 -4.11 8.43
CA ILE A 253 -10.96 -5.31 8.90
C ILE A 253 -11.61 -5.86 10.18
N ALA A 254 -12.04 -4.99 11.09
CA ALA A 254 -12.70 -5.38 12.33
C ALA A 254 -14.05 -6.09 12.13
N GLU A 255 -14.71 -5.81 11.00
CA GLU A 255 -15.98 -6.47 10.62
C GLU A 255 -15.76 -7.82 9.90
N MET A 256 -14.50 -8.18 9.55
CA MET A 256 -14.20 -9.41 8.83
C MET A 256 -14.06 -10.60 9.78
N PRO A 257 -14.38 -11.82 9.30
CA PRO A 257 -14.25 -13.04 10.09
C PRO A 257 -12.80 -13.30 10.56
N ASP A 258 -12.66 -13.86 11.76
CA ASP A 258 -11.34 -14.15 12.37
C ASP A 258 -10.55 -15.25 11.66
N TYR A 259 -11.22 -16.11 10.91
CA TYR A 259 -10.54 -17.18 10.15
C TYR A 259 -9.76 -16.66 8.93
N LEU A 260 -9.96 -15.41 8.52
CA LEU A 260 -9.20 -14.80 7.44
C LEU A 260 -7.84 -14.34 7.93
N THR A 261 -6.80 -14.64 7.15
CA THR A 261 -5.45 -14.11 7.40
C THR A 261 -5.42 -12.59 7.20
N GLY A 262 -4.41 -11.94 7.78
CA GLY A 262 -4.21 -10.51 7.58
C GLY A 262 -4.04 -10.12 6.12
N GLU A 263 -3.33 -10.94 5.30
CA GLU A 263 -3.19 -10.72 3.86
C GLU A 263 -4.55 -10.73 3.14
N GLU A 264 -5.41 -11.68 3.47
CA GLU A 264 -6.75 -11.78 2.89
C GLU A 264 -7.61 -10.59 3.32
N LYS A 265 -7.59 -10.21 4.60
CA LYS A 265 -8.31 -9.04 5.11
C LYS A 265 -7.87 -7.76 4.41
N MET A 266 -6.55 -7.54 4.21
CA MET A 266 -6.03 -6.38 3.48
C MET A 266 -6.46 -6.38 2.00
N ALA A 267 -6.45 -7.55 1.35
CA ALA A 267 -6.91 -7.67 -0.04
C ALA A 267 -8.41 -7.35 -0.18
N ILE A 268 -9.24 -7.84 0.74
CA ILE A 268 -10.68 -7.54 0.78
C ILE A 268 -10.90 -6.05 1.05
N ALA A 269 -10.17 -5.44 1.97
CA ALA A 269 -10.27 -4.01 2.26
C ALA A 269 -9.95 -3.14 1.03
N ARG A 270 -8.91 -3.48 0.25
CA ARG A 270 -8.61 -2.80 -1.02
C ARG A 270 -9.78 -2.83 -1.99
N ASN A 271 -10.36 -4.00 -2.19
CA ASN A 271 -11.51 -4.15 -3.09
C ASN A 271 -12.74 -3.36 -2.60
N ASN A 272 -12.99 -3.38 -1.29
CA ASN A 272 -14.11 -2.64 -0.70
C ASN A 272 -13.92 -1.12 -0.84
N LEU A 273 -12.70 -0.60 -0.69
CA LEU A 273 -12.41 0.82 -0.92
C LEU A 273 -12.68 1.22 -2.38
N GLU A 274 -12.31 0.40 -3.36
CA GLU A 274 -12.59 0.65 -4.77
C GLU A 274 -14.09 0.67 -5.04
N MET A 275 -14.82 -0.28 -4.46
CA MET A 275 -16.27 -0.33 -4.57
C MET A 275 -16.95 0.87 -3.90
N GLU A 276 -16.55 1.25 -2.68
CA GLU A 276 -17.07 2.44 -2.01
C GLU A 276 -16.84 3.70 -2.83
N LYS A 277 -15.67 3.83 -3.48
CA LYS A 277 -15.39 4.95 -4.36
C LYS A 277 -16.29 4.94 -5.58
N ALA A 278 -16.45 3.79 -6.24
CA ALA A 278 -17.36 3.65 -7.36
C ALA A 278 -18.80 4.01 -6.98
N LEU A 279 -19.19 3.73 -5.74
CA LEU A 279 -20.50 4.07 -5.18
C LEU A 279 -20.60 5.54 -4.74
N LYS A 280 -19.50 6.15 -4.22
CA LYS A 280 -19.47 7.58 -3.81
C LYS A 280 -19.55 8.56 -4.98
N ILE A 281 -18.98 8.21 -6.12
CA ILE A 281 -19.14 9.01 -7.35
C ILE A 281 -20.64 9.23 -7.65
N LYS A 282 -21.52 8.47 -7.00
CA LYS A 282 -22.96 8.44 -7.19
C LYS A 282 -23.80 8.78 -5.95
N LYS A 283 -23.19 9.13 -4.83
CA LYS A 283 -23.92 9.70 -3.68
C LYS A 283 -24.34 11.16 -3.97
N GLY A 284 -25.19 11.32 -4.96
CA GLY A 284 -26.30 12.22 -4.78
C GLY A 284 -27.09 11.73 -3.56
N LYS A 285 -27.72 12.60 -2.80
CA LYS A 285 -28.49 12.39 -1.55
C LYS A 285 -28.95 10.94 -1.35
N PRO A 286 -28.95 10.39 -0.12
CA PRO A 286 -29.42 9.04 0.15
C PRO A 286 -30.70 8.78 -0.60
N MET A 287 -30.71 7.78 -1.47
CA MET A 287 -31.88 7.48 -2.27
C MET A 287 -32.97 6.99 -1.33
N ASP A 288 -34.11 7.64 -1.34
CA ASP A 288 -35.30 7.17 -0.64
C ASP A 288 -35.67 5.79 -1.21
N VAL A 289 -35.39 4.75 -0.42
CA VAL A 289 -35.59 3.34 -0.82
C VAL A 289 -37.04 3.07 -1.21
N ASP A 290 -37.98 3.68 -0.48
CA ASP A 290 -39.42 3.49 -0.74
C ASP A 290 -39.85 4.16 -2.05
N LYS A 291 -39.20 5.28 -2.39
CA LYS A 291 -39.43 5.96 -3.66
C LYS A 291 -38.76 5.22 -4.82
N ALA A 292 -37.59 4.65 -4.59
CA ALA A 292 -36.86 3.85 -5.58
C ALA A 292 -37.59 2.55 -5.93
N ASP A 293 -38.22 1.88 -4.96
CA ASP A 293 -39.02 0.67 -5.18
C ASP A 293 -40.28 0.91 -6.00
N LYS A 294 -40.79 2.14 -5.99
CA LYS A 294 -41.96 2.54 -6.77
C LYS A 294 -41.67 2.91 -8.21
N GLN A 295 -40.39 3.16 -8.54
CA GLN A 295 -39.96 3.47 -9.90
C GLN A 295 -39.75 2.19 -10.69
N ASN A 296 -40.74 1.76 -11.43
CA ASN A 296 -40.63 0.63 -12.37
C ASN A 296 -39.81 1.02 -13.58
N ALA A 297 -38.49 0.89 -13.49
CA ALA A 297 -37.62 1.23 -14.56
C ALA A 297 -37.15 -0.01 -15.33
N ASN A 298 -36.88 0.17 -16.63
CA ASN A 298 -36.40 -0.89 -17.48
C ASN A 298 -34.92 -1.25 -17.10
N PRO A 299 -34.63 -2.49 -16.71
CA PRO A 299 -33.31 -2.91 -16.27
C PRO A 299 -32.29 -2.97 -17.40
N LYS A 300 -32.68 -2.89 -18.65
CA LYS A 300 -31.78 -3.06 -19.81
C LYS A 300 -30.71 -1.98 -19.98
N HIS A 301 -30.83 -0.86 -19.25
CA HIS A 301 -29.90 0.27 -19.36
C HIS A 301 -29.22 0.61 -18.05
N VAL A 302 -28.95 -0.40 -17.24
CA VAL A 302 -28.25 -0.18 -15.97
C VAL A 302 -26.75 -0.11 -16.21
N GLU A 303 -26.22 1.08 -16.11
CA GLU A 303 -24.79 1.33 -16.20
C GLU A 303 -24.13 1.40 -14.81
N GLU A 304 -24.94 1.60 -13.76
CA GLU A 304 -24.44 1.98 -12.45
C GLU A 304 -25.35 1.46 -11.34
N TYR A 305 -24.74 0.92 -10.29
CA TYR A 305 -25.41 0.41 -9.10
C TYR A 305 -25.06 1.22 -7.87
N ILE A 306 -26.04 1.49 -7.03
CA ILE A 306 -25.90 2.21 -5.76
C ILE A 306 -26.30 1.27 -4.64
N LEU A 307 -25.42 1.17 -3.61
CA LEU A 307 -25.76 0.46 -2.39
C LEU A 307 -26.66 1.37 -1.55
N ASP A 308 -27.87 0.94 -1.27
CA ASP A 308 -28.81 1.69 -0.43
C ASP A 308 -28.53 1.49 1.07
N SER A 309 -29.26 2.22 1.90
CA SER A 309 -29.10 2.16 3.37
C SER A 309 -29.42 0.78 3.98
N LYS A 310 -30.02 -0.13 3.23
CA LYS A 310 -30.33 -1.52 3.61
C LYS A 310 -29.34 -2.53 3.02
N GLY A 311 -28.27 -2.07 2.35
CA GLY A 311 -27.28 -2.94 1.76
C GLY A 311 -27.71 -3.62 0.45
N ILE A 312 -28.66 -3.05 -0.29
CA ILE A 312 -29.17 -3.60 -1.54
C ILE A 312 -28.68 -2.78 -2.71
N TYR A 313 -28.12 -3.45 -3.74
CA TYR A 313 -27.72 -2.78 -4.97
C TYR A 313 -28.91 -2.35 -5.81
N ARG A 314 -28.93 -1.09 -6.20
CA ARG A 314 -29.95 -0.51 -7.04
C ARG A 314 -29.33 0.27 -8.18
N ASP A 315 -30.02 0.32 -9.31
CA ASP A 315 -29.66 1.22 -10.40
C ASP A 315 -30.05 2.67 -10.08
N LYS A 316 -29.73 3.58 -10.98
CA LYS A 316 -30.15 4.99 -10.90
C LYS A 316 -31.67 5.18 -10.81
N ARG A 317 -32.42 4.18 -11.20
CA ARG A 317 -33.87 4.17 -11.24
C ARG A 317 -34.48 3.44 -10.06
N GLY A 318 -33.64 2.90 -9.15
CA GLY A 318 -34.05 2.23 -7.93
C GLY A 318 -34.39 0.75 -8.06
N ASN A 319 -34.17 0.12 -9.23
CA ASN A 319 -34.38 -1.31 -9.36
C ASN A 319 -33.30 -2.09 -8.63
N ARG A 320 -33.68 -3.23 -8.07
CA ARG A 320 -32.76 -4.16 -7.41
C ARG A 320 -32.10 -5.05 -8.42
N TYR A 321 -30.81 -5.25 -8.28
CA TYR A 321 -30.01 -5.99 -9.24
C TYR A 321 -29.13 -7.04 -8.63
N ARG A 322 -28.90 -8.08 -9.45
CA ARG A 322 -27.79 -8.98 -9.38
C ARG A 322 -26.76 -8.61 -10.45
N LYS A 323 -25.54 -9.10 -10.30
CA LYS A 323 -24.43 -8.81 -11.21
C LYS A 323 -24.65 -9.30 -12.64
N ASN A 324 -25.39 -10.34 -12.83
CA ASN A 324 -25.83 -10.85 -14.13
C ASN A 324 -27.26 -10.38 -14.40
N SER A 325 -27.67 -10.37 -15.68
CA SER A 325 -28.94 -9.87 -16.15
C SER A 325 -30.18 -10.53 -15.53
N ASP A 326 -30.02 -11.55 -14.72
CA ASP A 326 -31.12 -12.31 -14.15
C ASP A 326 -31.56 -11.70 -12.81
N TYR A 327 -32.35 -10.67 -12.91
CA TYR A 327 -33.01 -10.07 -11.77
C TYR A 327 -34.12 -10.96 -11.27
N ASP A 328 -34.00 -11.41 -10.02
CA ASP A 328 -35.06 -12.18 -9.36
C ASP A 328 -35.69 -11.38 -8.22
N LYS A 329 -36.79 -10.75 -8.52
CA LYS A 329 -37.55 -9.92 -7.58
C LYS A 329 -38.07 -10.71 -6.37
N LYS A 330 -38.24 -12.04 -6.49
CA LYS A 330 -38.74 -12.90 -5.40
C LYS A 330 -37.66 -13.23 -4.39
N ARG A 331 -36.39 -13.29 -4.81
CA ARG A 331 -35.30 -13.59 -3.89
C ARG A 331 -34.87 -12.37 -3.11
N ASP A 332 -34.99 -11.19 -3.68
CA ASP A 332 -34.72 -9.90 -3.06
C ASP A 332 -33.46 -9.87 -2.17
N THR A 333 -32.49 -10.68 -2.52
CA THR A 333 -31.26 -10.83 -1.78
C THR A 333 -30.29 -9.73 -2.17
N PRO A 334 -29.68 -9.07 -1.20
CA PRO A 334 -28.56 -8.15 -1.46
C PRO A 334 -27.51 -8.86 -2.30
N TYR A 335 -26.88 -8.11 -3.17
CA TYR A 335 -25.85 -8.67 -4.01
C TYR A 335 -24.56 -8.88 -3.22
N SER A 336 -24.52 -9.91 -2.39
CA SER A 336 -23.37 -10.20 -1.53
C SER A 336 -22.12 -10.50 -2.32
N CYS A 337 -22.23 -11.07 -3.53
CA CYS A 337 -21.06 -11.39 -4.36
C CYS A 337 -20.32 -10.17 -4.94
N LEU A 338 -20.87 -8.97 -4.84
CA LEU A 338 -20.10 -7.74 -5.12
C LEU A 338 -19.26 -7.27 -3.91
N LEU A 339 -19.59 -7.77 -2.72
CA LEU A 339 -18.85 -7.49 -1.48
C LEU A 339 -17.80 -8.57 -1.19
N TYR A 340 -17.97 -9.76 -1.75
CA TYR A 340 -17.06 -10.88 -1.54
C TYR A 340 -16.21 -11.11 -2.78
N THR A 341 -14.93 -10.98 -2.62
CA THR A 341 -13.93 -11.25 -3.66
C THR A 341 -13.52 -12.71 -3.74
N SER A 342 -13.99 -13.54 -2.82
CA SER A 342 -13.78 -14.99 -2.89
C SER A 342 -14.87 -15.61 -3.77
N PRO A 343 -14.51 -16.38 -4.78
CA PRO A 343 -15.48 -17.20 -5.50
C PRO A 343 -16.15 -18.14 -4.50
N SER A 344 -17.46 -18.25 -4.60
CA SER A 344 -18.20 -19.26 -3.85
C SER A 344 -17.60 -20.64 -4.15
N PRO A 345 -17.56 -21.57 -3.17
CA PRO A 345 -17.13 -22.96 -3.44
C PRO A 345 -17.87 -23.64 -4.61
N ARG A 346 -19.00 -23.10 -5.03
CA ARG A 346 -19.74 -23.57 -6.22
C ARG A 346 -19.19 -23.03 -7.54
N ASP A 347 -18.36 -21.97 -7.51
CA ASP A 347 -17.78 -21.38 -8.73
C ASP A 347 -16.43 -22.04 -9.08
N LEU A 348 -15.95 -22.97 -8.25
CA LEU A 348 -14.71 -23.72 -8.45
C LEU A 348 -14.94 -25.12 -9.06
N SER A 349 -16.19 -25.45 -9.48
CA SER A 349 -16.55 -26.76 -10.01
C SER A 349 -16.87 -26.73 -11.51
N THR A 350 -16.09 -25.99 -12.30
CA THR A 350 -16.06 -26.17 -13.78
C THR A 350 -14.62 -26.17 -14.26
#